data_8fc1f731985d27e5c290b054987d95b2
#
_entry.id   8fc1f731985d27e5c290b054987d95b2
#
_cell.length_a   1.000
_cell.length_b   1.000
_cell.length_c   1.000
_cell.angle_alpha   90.00
_cell.angle_beta   90.00
_cell.angle_gamma   90.00
#
_symmetry.space_group_name_H-M   'P 1'
#
loop_
_entity.id
_entity.type
_entity.pdbx_description
1 polymer ?
#
loop_
_entity_poly.entity_id
_entity_poly.type
_entity_poly.pdbx_seq_one_letter_code
_entity_poly.pdbx_strand_id
1 'polypeptide(L)'
;AILEPSFVCEALGIQGRVDLMTTDCKLLVEQKSGRNMNIETHQVDPAYHSYQLEPHYVQLLLYYGVLQHNFKLSNDRVNIRLLYSKYQPQDGLMVVAYYQKLFKEAIEYRNQLVAASFEIAKEGFEHALNEFTPEVLNVAGTQDFFYNKYLKPQIEAITSPLHNLSPIEEAYFCRMMTFMLREQ
;
A
#
# COMPACT_ATOMS: atom_id res chain seq x y z
N ALA A 1 26.06 -6.31 -6.40
CA ALA A 1 24.68 -6.07 -5.97
C ALA A 1 24.67 -5.64 -4.50
N ILE A 2 23.74 -4.80 -4.14
CA ILE A 2 23.46 -4.38 -2.77
C ILE A 2 22.17 -5.08 -2.36
N LEU A 3 22.18 -5.77 -1.23
CA LEU A 3 21.02 -6.43 -0.67
C LEU A 3 20.36 -5.51 0.36
N GLU A 4 19.06 -5.45 0.30
CA GLU A 4 18.21 -4.70 1.23
C GLU A 4 18.62 -3.22 1.45
N PRO A 5 19.00 -2.45 0.40
CA PRO A 5 19.31 -1.04 0.58
C PRO A 5 18.09 -0.27 1.04
N SER A 6 18.27 0.56 2.07
CA SER A 6 17.23 1.43 2.59
C SER A 6 17.39 2.84 2.05
N PHE A 7 16.28 3.48 1.74
CA PHE A 7 16.22 4.82 1.17
C PHE A 7 15.22 5.69 1.92
N VAL A 8 15.54 6.96 2.02
CA VAL A 8 14.65 8.01 2.47
C VAL A 8 14.57 9.07 1.38
N CYS A 9 13.39 9.51 1.03
CA CYS A 9 13.17 10.61 0.10
C CYS A 9 12.30 11.68 0.77
N GLU A 10 12.93 12.75 1.23
CA GLU A 10 12.24 13.87 1.89
C GLU A 10 11.24 14.55 0.95
N ALA A 11 11.62 14.74 -0.32
CA ALA A 11 10.77 15.38 -1.32
C ALA A 11 9.44 14.65 -1.55
N LEU A 12 9.44 13.31 -1.43
CA LEU A 12 8.25 12.49 -1.55
C LEU A 12 7.65 12.12 -0.18
N GLY A 13 8.35 12.36 0.94
CA GLY A 13 7.95 11.91 2.27
C GLY A 13 7.79 10.39 2.35
N ILE A 14 8.68 9.65 1.69
CA ILE A 14 8.63 8.18 1.60
C ILE A 14 9.98 7.62 2.02
N GLN A 15 9.93 6.55 2.78
CA GLN A 15 11.07 5.68 3.05
C GLN A 15 10.75 4.25 2.64
N GLY A 16 11.76 3.48 2.30
CA GLY A 16 11.57 2.09 1.92
C GLY A 16 12.87 1.31 1.82
N ARG A 17 12.74 0.01 1.68
CA ARG A 17 13.85 -0.92 1.52
C ARG A 17 13.56 -1.83 0.34
N VAL A 18 14.41 -1.80 -0.67
CA VAL A 18 14.35 -2.67 -1.86
C VAL A 18 15.09 -3.96 -1.55
N ASP A 19 14.64 -5.11 -2.03
CA ASP A 19 15.30 -6.38 -1.74
C ASP A 19 16.68 -6.49 -2.40
N LEU A 20 16.80 -6.04 -3.64
CA LEU A 20 18.08 -6.06 -4.36
C LEU A 20 18.22 -4.88 -5.33
N MET A 21 19.42 -4.30 -5.33
CA MET A 21 19.78 -3.26 -6.29
C MET A 21 21.22 -3.48 -6.77
N THR A 22 21.51 -3.15 -8.03
CA THR A 22 22.89 -3.09 -8.52
C THR A 22 23.60 -1.81 -8.05
N THR A 23 24.91 -1.88 -7.86
CA THR A 23 25.71 -0.74 -7.38
C THR A 23 25.68 0.47 -8.32
N ASP A 24 25.41 0.24 -9.60
CA ASP A 24 25.24 1.29 -10.62
C ASP A 24 23.80 1.80 -10.72
N CYS A 25 22.90 1.35 -9.84
CA CYS A 25 21.48 1.69 -9.81
C CYS A 25 20.71 1.37 -11.11
N LYS A 26 21.22 0.45 -11.95
CA LYS A 26 20.57 0.10 -13.22
C LYS A 26 19.55 -1.02 -13.14
N LEU A 27 19.52 -1.75 -12.04
CA LEU A 27 18.58 -2.83 -11.80
C LEU A 27 18.05 -2.76 -10.37
N LEU A 28 16.73 -2.77 -10.25
CA LEU A 28 16.00 -3.00 -8.99
C LEU A 28 15.23 -4.29 -9.08
N VAL A 29 15.26 -5.07 -8.02
CA VAL A 29 14.44 -6.28 -7.90
C VAL A 29 13.73 -6.27 -6.56
N GLU A 30 12.43 -6.43 -6.60
CA GLU A 30 11.58 -6.64 -5.43
C GLU A 30 11.11 -8.10 -5.43
N GLN A 31 11.31 -8.81 -4.33
CA GLN A 31 10.98 -10.23 -4.20
C GLN A 31 9.71 -10.45 -3.40
N LYS A 32 8.87 -11.37 -3.88
CA LYS A 32 7.67 -11.84 -3.21
C LYS A 32 7.69 -13.36 -3.09
N SER A 33 7.53 -13.86 -1.88
CA SER A 33 7.53 -15.31 -1.60
C SER A 33 6.14 -15.96 -1.75
N GLY A 34 5.08 -15.14 -1.82
CA GLY A 34 3.70 -15.59 -1.85
C GLY A 34 3.24 -16.13 -3.20
N ARG A 35 2.00 -16.64 -3.20
CA ARG A 35 1.31 -17.06 -4.43
C ARG A 35 0.93 -15.85 -5.28
N ASN A 36 0.96 -16.04 -6.59
CA ASN A 36 0.41 -15.11 -7.56
C ASN A 36 -0.58 -15.88 -8.46
N MET A 37 -1.85 -15.62 -8.25
CA MET A 37 -2.92 -16.30 -8.97
C MET A 37 -2.87 -16.03 -10.49
N ASN A 38 -2.41 -14.85 -10.89
CA ASN A 38 -2.29 -14.50 -12.31
C ASN A 38 -1.26 -15.40 -13.02
N ILE A 39 -0.16 -15.74 -12.35
CA ILE A 39 0.82 -16.71 -12.87
C ILE A 39 0.19 -18.11 -12.93
N GLU A 40 -0.49 -18.53 -11.86
CA GLU A 40 -1.06 -19.88 -11.76
C GLU A 40 -2.20 -20.13 -12.75
N THR A 41 -2.97 -19.09 -13.07
CA THR A 41 -4.10 -19.17 -14.01
C THR A 41 -3.76 -18.70 -15.42
N HIS A 42 -2.51 -18.24 -15.65
CA HIS A 42 -2.06 -17.61 -16.88
C HIS A 42 -2.94 -16.42 -17.31
N GLN A 43 -3.50 -15.69 -16.34
CA GLN A 43 -4.30 -14.50 -16.58
C GLN A 43 -3.43 -13.25 -16.57
N VAL A 44 -3.28 -12.65 -17.72
CA VAL A 44 -2.58 -11.36 -17.89
C VAL A 44 -3.50 -10.25 -17.43
N ASP A 45 -2.97 -9.35 -16.58
CA ASP A 45 -3.67 -8.14 -16.22
C ASP A 45 -3.88 -7.26 -17.47
N PRO A 46 -5.14 -6.88 -17.80
CA PRO A 46 -5.43 -6.10 -19.02
C PRO A 46 -4.78 -4.73 -19.07
N ALA A 47 -4.53 -4.11 -17.89
CA ALA A 47 -3.96 -2.77 -17.80
C ALA A 47 -2.44 -2.77 -18.03
N TYR A 48 -1.75 -3.84 -17.60
CA TYR A 48 -0.29 -3.90 -17.60
C TYR A 48 0.27 -4.96 -18.56
N HIS A 49 -0.58 -5.78 -19.18
CA HIS A 49 -0.20 -6.89 -20.07
C HIS A 49 0.85 -7.83 -19.45
N SER A 50 0.72 -8.08 -18.14
CA SER A 50 1.67 -8.87 -17.36
C SER A 50 0.95 -9.61 -16.22
N TYR A 51 1.67 -10.52 -15.55
CA TYR A 51 1.13 -11.31 -14.43
C TYR A 51 1.33 -10.65 -13.06
N GLN A 52 1.92 -9.45 -12.98
CA GLN A 52 2.16 -8.78 -11.71
C GLN A 52 0.85 -8.46 -10.97
N LEU A 53 0.88 -8.56 -9.65
CA LEU A 53 -0.18 -8.05 -8.81
C LEU A 53 0.02 -6.56 -8.58
N GLU A 54 -1.03 -5.77 -8.75
CA GLU A 54 -0.97 -4.31 -8.66
C GLU A 54 -0.33 -3.79 -7.36
N PRO A 55 -0.65 -4.31 -6.15
CA PRO A 55 -0.01 -3.82 -4.92
C PRO A 55 1.52 -4.00 -4.91
N HIS A 56 2.02 -5.12 -5.46
CA HIS A 56 3.46 -5.36 -5.56
C HIS A 56 4.12 -4.46 -6.60
N TYR A 57 3.40 -4.19 -7.68
CA TYR A 57 3.85 -3.28 -8.73
C TYR A 57 3.92 -1.84 -8.21
N VAL A 58 2.89 -1.36 -7.53
CA VAL A 58 2.87 -0.01 -6.91
C VAL A 58 4.04 0.16 -5.93
N GLN A 59 4.31 -0.83 -5.09
CA GLN A 59 5.44 -0.80 -4.17
C GLN A 59 6.78 -0.59 -4.91
N LEU A 60 7.00 -1.35 -5.98
CA LEU A 60 8.22 -1.24 -6.80
C LEU A 60 8.30 0.12 -7.52
N LEU A 61 7.17 0.65 -8.01
CA LEU A 61 7.12 1.98 -8.61
C LEU A 61 7.46 3.09 -7.61
N LEU A 62 7.00 2.97 -6.35
CA LEU A 62 7.34 3.91 -5.29
C LEU A 62 8.84 3.89 -4.97
N TYR A 63 9.43 2.71 -4.85
CA TYR A 63 10.89 2.58 -4.66
C TYR A 63 11.67 3.18 -5.82
N TYR A 64 11.25 2.91 -7.04
CA TYR A 64 11.86 3.51 -8.22
C TYR A 64 11.75 5.03 -8.23
N GLY A 65 10.58 5.58 -7.87
CA GLY A 65 10.35 7.02 -7.74
C GLY A 65 11.27 7.67 -6.68
N VAL A 66 11.48 7.01 -5.55
CA VAL A 66 12.45 7.45 -4.53
C VAL A 66 13.86 7.55 -5.12
N LEU A 67 14.30 6.54 -5.85
CA LEU A 67 15.63 6.53 -6.47
C LEU A 67 15.76 7.60 -7.56
N GLN A 68 14.72 7.80 -8.37
CA GLN A 68 14.70 8.87 -9.37
C GLN A 68 14.89 10.26 -8.74
N HIS A 69 14.18 10.53 -7.64
CA HIS A 69 14.31 11.81 -6.93
C HIS A 69 15.67 11.99 -6.29
N ASN A 70 16.16 10.95 -5.60
CA ASN A 70 17.43 11.05 -4.86
C ASN A 70 18.64 11.11 -5.78
N PHE A 71 18.65 10.35 -6.87
CA PHE A 71 19.81 10.18 -7.76
C PHE A 71 19.62 10.82 -9.14
N LYS A 72 18.49 11.48 -9.39
CA LYS A 72 18.15 12.10 -10.68
C LYS A 72 18.29 11.15 -11.87
N LEU A 73 17.86 9.91 -11.68
CA LEU A 73 17.92 8.88 -12.71
C LEU A 73 16.90 9.13 -13.79
N SER A 74 17.27 8.89 -15.07
CA SER A 74 16.33 8.94 -16.19
C SER A 74 15.57 7.61 -16.32
N ASN A 75 14.30 7.67 -16.79
CA ASN A 75 13.37 6.54 -16.87
C ASN A 75 13.87 5.37 -17.74
N ASP A 76 14.69 5.63 -18.71
CA ASP A 76 15.22 4.66 -19.68
C ASP A 76 16.48 3.92 -19.21
N ARG A 77 17.01 4.26 -18.03
CA ARG A 77 18.29 3.73 -17.54
C ARG A 77 18.16 2.67 -16.47
N VAL A 78 16.98 2.52 -15.86
CA VAL A 78 16.78 1.59 -14.75
C VAL A 78 15.81 0.48 -15.15
N ASN A 79 16.26 -0.75 -14.96
CA ASN A 79 15.45 -1.95 -15.15
C ASN A 79 14.78 -2.29 -13.82
N ILE A 80 13.48 -2.37 -13.78
CA ILE A 80 12.74 -2.74 -12.58
C ILE A 80 12.08 -4.10 -12.77
N ARG A 81 12.23 -4.99 -11.77
CA ARG A 81 11.76 -6.36 -11.84
C ARG A 81 11.04 -6.79 -10.56
N LEU A 82 9.99 -7.58 -10.74
CA LEU A 82 9.35 -8.34 -9.68
C LEU A 82 9.79 -9.79 -9.75
N LEU A 83 10.20 -10.35 -8.62
CA LEU A 83 10.53 -11.76 -8.50
C LEU A 83 9.53 -12.46 -7.57
N TYR A 84 8.71 -13.33 -8.13
CA TYR A 84 7.88 -14.26 -7.35
C TYR A 84 8.66 -15.55 -7.14
N SER A 85 9.35 -15.66 -6.01
CA SER A 85 10.35 -16.72 -5.74
C SER A 85 9.75 -18.12 -5.57
N LYS A 86 8.43 -18.23 -5.49
CA LYS A 86 7.72 -19.51 -5.48
C LYS A 86 7.78 -20.22 -6.83
N TYR A 87 7.95 -19.48 -7.92
CA TYR A 87 7.91 -20.01 -9.29
C TYR A 87 9.30 -20.10 -9.88
N GLN A 88 9.44 -20.89 -10.97
CA GLN A 88 10.70 -20.94 -11.71
C GLN A 88 11.04 -19.55 -12.28
N PRO A 89 12.31 -19.19 -12.46
CA PRO A 89 12.71 -17.86 -12.91
C PRO A 89 12.06 -17.40 -14.20
N GLN A 90 11.79 -18.31 -15.14
CA GLN A 90 11.11 -17.98 -16.41
C GLN A 90 9.66 -17.51 -16.23
N ASP A 91 9.01 -17.94 -15.15
CA ASP A 91 7.63 -17.58 -14.85
C ASP A 91 7.54 -16.52 -13.75
N GLY A 92 8.46 -16.57 -12.78
CA GLY A 92 8.44 -15.73 -11.58
C GLY A 92 9.20 -14.43 -11.70
N LEU A 93 10.20 -14.30 -12.60
CA LEU A 93 10.96 -13.06 -12.77
C LEU A 93 10.39 -12.22 -13.91
N MET A 94 9.70 -11.16 -13.54
CA MET A 94 9.03 -10.25 -14.48
C MET A 94 9.81 -8.95 -14.64
N VAL A 95 10.04 -8.55 -15.89
CA VAL A 95 10.41 -7.18 -16.22
C VAL A 95 9.15 -6.35 -16.26
N VAL A 96 9.09 -5.28 -15.49
CA VAL A 96 7.95 -4.38 -15.45
C VAL A 96 8.34 -3.00 -15.96
N ALA A 97 7.43 -2.35 -16.68
CA ALA A 97 7.66 -1.00 -17.19
C ALA A 97 7.37 0.04 -16.10
N TYR A 98 8.03 1.19 -16.15
CA TYR A 98 7.65 2.32 -15.33
C TYR A 98 6.36 2.95 -15.86
N TYR A 99 5.34 3.02 -15.00
CA TYR A 99 4.05 3.61 -15.33
C TYR A 99 3.79 4.85 -14.48
N GLN A 100 4.13 6.00 -15.04
CA GLN A 100 4.12 7.29 -14.34
C GLN A 100 2.73 7.65 -13.78
N LYS A 101 1.66 7.29 -14.50
CA LYS A 101 0.30 7.57 -14.04
C LYS A 101 0.00 6.85 -12.73
N LEU A 102 0.28 5.54 -12.67
CA LEU A 102 0.06 4.74 -11.46
C LEU A 102 0.93 5.22 -10.29
N PHE A 103 2.18 5.61 -10.57
CA PHE A 103 3.05 6.22 -9.55
C PHE A 103 2.44 7.51 -8.97
N LYS A 104 1.93 8.41 -9.83
CA LYS A 104 1.29 9.65 -9.38
C LYS A 104 0.02 9.38 -8.57
N GLU A 105 -0.81 8.45 -9.01
CA GLU A 105 -2.02 8.03 -8.29
C GLU A 105 -1.68 7.47 -6.90
N ALA A 106 -0.62 6.66 -6.79
CA ALA A 106 -0.15 6.14 -5.51
C ALA A 106 0.34 7.25 -4.56
N ILE A 107 1.07 8.25 -5.07
CA ILE A 107 1.50 9.42 -4.28
C ILE A 107 0.29 10.26 -3.83
N GLU A 108 -0.67 10.47 -4.71
CA GLU A 108 -1.89 11.22 -4.38
C GLU A 108 -2.70 10.50 -3.30
N TYR A 109 -2.89 9.19 -3.44
CA TYR A 109 -3.57 8.38 -2.41
C TYR A 109 -2.85 8.46 -1.05
N ARG A 110 -1.52 8.34 -1.04
CA ARG A 110 -0.73 8.53 0.18
C ARG A 110 -0.95 9.92 0.79
N ASN A 111 -1.00 10.97 -0.04
CA ASN A 111 -1.24 12.33 0.43
C ASN A 111 -2.63 12.46 1.09
N GLN A 112 -3.65 11.81 0.55
CA GLN A 112 -5.00 11.77 1.13
C GLN A 112 -4.99 11.07 2.49
N LEU A 113 -4.29 9.95 2.64
CA LEU A 113 -4.15 9.25 3.92
C LEU A 113 -3.44 10.11 4.98
N VAL A 114 -2.36 10.78 4.59
CA VAL A 114 -1.63 11.70 5.48
C VAL A 114 -2.50 12.88 5.88
N ALA A 115 -3.23 13.49 4.94
CA ALA A 115 -4.14 14.59 5.23
C ALA A 115 -5.24 14.17 6.21
N ALA A 116 -5.85 13.00 6.01
CA ALA A 116 -6.86 12.46 6.94
C ALA A 116 -6.28 12.22 8.35
N SER A 117 -5.05 11.69 8.44
CA SER A 117 -4.37 11.50 9.72
C SER A 117 -4.12 12.83 10.44
N PHE A 118 -3.69 13.87 9.70
CA PHE A 118 -3.51 15.21 10.26
C PHE A 118 -4.81 15.85 10.74
N GLU A 119 -5.90 15.64 9.98
CA GLU A 119 -7.21 16.14 10.35
C GLU A 119 -7.69 15.53 11.68
N ILE A 120 -7.59 14.20 11.81
CA ILE A 120 -7.91 13.50 13.05
C ILE A 120 -7.00 13.95 14.19
N ALA A 121 -5.70 14.10 13.97
CA ALA A 121 -4.77 14.58 14.98
C ALA A 121 -5.11 16.01 15.48
N LYS A 122 -5.64 16.86 14.59
CA LYS A 122 -6.05 18.24 14.92
C LYS A 122 -7.40 18.28 15.62
N GLU A 123 -8.39 17.57 15.11
CA GLU A 123 -9.79 17.71 15.53
C GLU A 123 -10.20 16.69 16.61
N GLY A 124 -9.48 15.58 16.72
CA GLY A 124 -9.77 14.49 17.66
C GLY A 124 -10.35 13.26 16.95
N PHE A 125 -10.24 12.12 17.64
CA PHE A 125 -10.66 10.83 17.08
C PHE A 125 -12.17 10.57 17.19
N GLU A 126 -12.92 11.39 17.95
CA GLU A 126 -14.35 11.22 18.20
C GLU A 126 -15.17 11.24 16.90
N HIS A 127 -14.82 12.16 15.99
CA HIS A 127 -15.49 12.25 14.69
C HIS A 127 -15.22 10.99 13.85
N ALA A 128 -13.95 10.57 13.77
CA ALA A 128 -13.57 9.37 13.04
C ALA A 128 -14.26 8.12 13.60
N LEU A 129 -14.37 7.99 14.93
CA LEU A 129 -15.05 6.85 15.57
C LEU A 129 -16.51 6.74 15.12
N ASN A 130 -17.23 7.84 14.98
CA ASN A 130 -18.62 7.85 14.53
C ASN A 130 -18.78 7.40 13.07
N GLU A 131 -17.73 7.52 12.25
CA GLU A 131 -17.73 7.05 10.85
C GLU A 131 -17.35 5.59 10.70
N PHE A 132 -16.87 4.92 11.77
CA PHE A 132 -16.56 3.48 11.73
C PHE A 132 -17.83 2.62 11.77
N THR A 133 -18.62 2.66 10.69
CA THR A 133 -19.83 1.85 10.52
C THR A 133 -19.67 0.88 9.34
N PRO A 134 -20.42 -0.25 9.33
CA PRO A 134 -20.35 -1.18 8.21
C PRO A 134 -20.71 -0.53 6.87
N GLU A 135 -21.58 0.46 6.87
CA GLU A 135 -22.03 1.19 5.68
C GLU A 135 -20.91 2.05 5.10
N VAL A 136 -20.19 2.79 5.95
CA VAL A 136 -19.05 3.64 5.53
C VAL A 136 -17.87 2.79 5.10
N LEU A 137 -17.58 1.72 5.81
CA LEU A 137 -16.46 0.81 5.51
C LEU A 137 -16.73 -0.12 4.31
N ASN A 138 -17.97 -0.20 3.84
CA ASN A 138 -18.33 -0.90 2.61
C ASN A 138 -18.02 -0.05 1.38
N VAL A 139 -16.74 0.08 1.04
CA VAL A 139 -16.25 0.90 -0.07
C VAL A 139 -16.87 0.52 -1.42
N ALA A 140 -17.17 -0.77 -1.64
CA ALA A 140 -17.82 -1.23 -2.87
C ALA A 140 -19.29 -0.81 -2.98
N GLY A 141 -19.94 -0.43 -1.88
CA GLY A 141 -21.34 -0.01 -1.84
C GLY A 141 -22.35 -1.13 -2.16
N THR A 142 -21.89 -2.34 -2.44
CA THR A 142 -22.72 -3.50 -2.74
C THR A 142 -23.14 -4.20 -1.46
N GLN A 143 -24.38 -4.69 -1.42
CA GLN A 143 -24.91 -5.51 -0.33
C GLN A 143 -25.28 -6.91 -0.85
N ASP A 144 -24.39 -7.48 -1.65
CA ASP A 144 -24.57 -8.80 -2.23
C ASP A 144 -24.39 -9.93 -1.19
N PHE A 145 -24.54 -11.18 -1.65
CA PHE A 145 -24.39 -12.35 -0.79
C PHE A 145 -22.99 -12.43 -0.17
N PHE A 146 -21.94 -12.07 -0.94
CA PHE A 146 -20.57 -12.13 -0.44
C PHE A 146 -20.34 -11.10 0.67
N TYR A 147 -20.79 -9.86 0.47
CA TYR A 147 -20.74 -8.82 1.49
C TYR A 147 -21.43 -9.26 2.77
N ASN A 148 -22.70 -9.67 2.68
CA ASN A 148 -23.52 -10.01 3.85
C ASN A 148 -22.98 -11.23 4.61
N LYS A 149 -22.44 -12.23 3.89
CA LYS A 149 -21.96 -13.47 4.50
C LYS A 149 -20.54 -13.38 5.06
N TYR A 150 -19.65 -12.62 4.41
CA TYR A 150 -18.22 -12.65 4.75
C TYR A 150 -17.66 -11.30 5.20
N LEU A 151 -17.97 -10.20 4.51
CA LEU A 151 -17.36 -8.91 4.82
C LEU A 151 -18.05 -8.20 5.98
N LYS A 152 -19.36 -8.10 5.97
CA LYS A 152 -20.13 -7.43 7.02
C LYS A 152 -19.85 -7.98 8.41
N PRO A 153 -19.87 -9.30 8.67
CA PRO A 153 -19.53 -9.84 9.98
C PRO A 153 -18.11 -9.51 10.44
N GLN A 154 -17.15 -9.43 9.53
CA GLN A 154 -15.77 -9.05 9.86
C GLN A 154 -15.68 -7.57 10.24
N ILE A 155 -16.37 -6.70 9.51
CA ILE A 155 -16.43 -5.27 9.82
C ILE A 155 -17.13 -5.07 11.18
N GLU A 156 -18.27 -5.73 11.39
CA GLU A 156 -19.01 -5.65 12.66
C GLU A 156 -18.19 -6.16 13.85
N ALA A 157 -17.39 -7.19 13.67
CA ALA A 157 -16.51 -7.70 14.72
C ALA A 157 -15.47 -6.64 15.19
N ILE A 158 -15.09 -5.72 14.32
CA ILE A 158 -14.16 -4.62 14.64
C ILE A 158 -14.93 -3.41 15.18
N THR A 159 -16.05 -3.03 14.54
CA THR A 159 -16.76 -1.77 14.83
C THR A 159 -17.67 -1.90 16.05
N SER A 160 -18.36 -3.03 16.24
CA SER A 160 -19.30 -3.19 17.34
C SER A 160 -18.68 -3.02 18.74
N PRO A 161 -17.48 -3.53 19.04
CA PRO A 161 -16.85 -3.26 20.34
C PRO A 161 -16.60 -1.79 20.59
N LEU A 162 -16.24 -1.02 19.55
CA LEU A 162 -15.96 0.42 19.65
C LEU A 162 -17.21 1.24 19.93
N HIS A 163 -18.37 0.83 19.39
CA HIS A 163 -19.67 1.48 19.63
C HIS A 163 -20.37 1.04 20.90
N ASN A 164 -19.83 0.02 21.59
CA ASN A 164 -20.37 -0.47 22.88
C ASN A 164 -19.53 -0.01 24.10
N LEU A 165 -18.62 0.92 23.91
CA LEU A 165 -17.83 1.51 25.00
C LEU A 165 -18.73 2.36 25.92
N SER A 166 -18.45 2.32 27.22
CA SER A 166 -19.02 3.30 28.14
C SER A 166 -18.45 4.71 27.84
N PRO A 167 -19.14 5.77 28.25
CA PRO A 167 -18.68 7.14 27.98
C PRO A 167 -17.24 7.42 28.42
N ILE A 168 -16.80 6.83 29.52
CA ILE A 168 -15.44 7.01 30.02
C ILE A 168 -14.41 6.23 29.19
N GLU A 169 -14.76 5.02 28.75
CA GLU A 169 -13.92 4.19 27.87
C GLU A 169 -13.78 4.84 26.50
N GLU A 170 -14.86 5.35 25.93
CA GLU A 170 -14.86 6.07 24.66
C GLU A 170 -13.98 7.33 24.74
N ALA A 171 -14.16 8.14 25.78
CA ALA A 171 -13.34 9.33 25.98
C ALA A 171 -11.86 8.99 26.15
N TYR A 172 -11.53 7.93 26.87
CA TYR A 172 -10.15 7.46 27.02
C TYR A 172 -9.59 6.96 25.70
N PHE A 173 -10.33 6.12 24.99
CA PHE A 173 -9.93 5.56 23.68
C PHE A 173 -9.66 6.67 22.66
N CYS A 174 -10.60 7.61 22.49
CA CYS A 174 -10.45 8.71 21.53
C CYS A 174 -9.26 9.61 21.87
N ARG A 175 -9.05 9.94 23.14
CA ARG A 175 -7.90 10.75 23.57
C ARG A 175 -6.58 10.03 23.33
N MET A 176 -6.52 8.73 23.62
CA MET A 176 -5.33 7.91 23.37
C MET A 176 -5.01 7.85 21.88
N MET A 177 -5.99 7.59 21.03
CA MET A 177 -5.82 7.56 19.58
C MET A 177 -5.38 8.91 19.02
N THR A 178 -6.01 9.99 19.48
CA THR A 178 -5.61 11.37 19.11
C THR A 178 -4.17 11.66 19.51
N PHE A 179 -3.77 11.27 20.73
CA PHE A 179 -2.39 11.42 21.20
C PHE A 179 -1.41 10.65 20.32
N MET A 180 -1.69 9.38 20.04
CA MET A 180 -0.81 8.55 19.19
C MET A 180 -0.61 9.15 17.79
N LEU A 181 -1.67 9.71 17.18
CA LEU A 181 -1.58 10.36 15.87
C LEU A 181 -0.80 11.69 15.90
N ARG A 182 -0.79 12.38 17.04
CA ARG A 182 -0.02 13.63 17.21
C ARG A 182 1.47 13.40 17.41
N GLU A 183 1.83 12.24 17.94
CA GLU A 183 3.23 11.87 18.23
C GLU A 183 3.91 11.09 17.08
N GLN A 184 3.19 10.81 16.00
CA GLN A 184 3.76 10.24 14.78
C GLN A 184 4.47 11.31 13.93
#